data_5f64f6119ef1a5f92d97a8606129e81e
#
_entry.id   5f64f6119ef1a5f92d97a8606129e81e
#
_cell.length_a   1.000
_cell.length_b   1.000
_cell.length_c   1.000
_cell.angle_alpha   90.00
_cell.angle_beta   90.00
_cell.angle_gamma   90.00
#
_symmetry.space_group_name_H-M   'P 1'
#
loop_
_entity.id
_entity.type
_entity.pdbx_description
1 polymer ?
#
loop_
_entity_poly.entity_id
_entity_poly.type
_entity_poly.pdbx_seq_one_letter_code
_entity_poly.pdbx_strand_id
1 'polypeptide(L)' 'MVHISEQEYYENEQRRLNDLAQLIGGCGITLYELSKGARIKYDTLLRALHKKPIRSETEERIKHYISVKNGKGNN' A
#
# COMPACT_ATOMS: atom_id res chain seq x y z
N MET A 1 -12.30 -9.01 -26.14
CA MET A 1 -12.11 -9.29 -24.72
C MET A 1 -10.66 -9.59 -24.43
N VAL A 2 -10.13 -8.94 -23.44
CA VAL A 2 -8.73 -9.14 -23.09
C VAL A 2 -8.58 -10.33 -22.16
N HIS A 3 -7.69 -11.22 -22.54
CA HIS A 3 -7.39 -12.39 -21.74
C HIS A 3 -6.07 -12.19 -21.04
N ILE A 4 -6.09 -12.20 -19.73
CA ILE A 4 -4.87 -12.12 -18.96
C ILE A 4 -4.53 -13.52 -18.48
N SER A 5 -3.34 -13.99 -18.78
CA SER A 5 -2.91 -15.30 -18.34
C SER A 5 -2.71 -15.30 -16.83
N GLU A 6 -2.77 -16.48 -16.23
CA GLU A 6 -2.53 -16.61 -14.79
C GLU A 6 -1.20 -15.99 -14.41
N GLN A 7 -0.19 -16.24 -15.21
CA GLN A 7 1.14 -15.74 -14.92
C GLN A 7 1.18 -14.22 -14.93
N GLU A 8 0.53 -13.61 -15.91
CA GLU A 8 0.47 -12.15 -15.97
C GLU A 8 -0.26 -11.58 -14.77
N TYR A 9 -1.31 -12.25 -14.34
CA TYR A 9 -2.07 -11.81 -13.17
C TYR A 9 -1.16 -11.82 -11.93
N TYR A 10 -0.41 -12.90 -11.73
CA TYR A 10 0.50 -12.99 -10.61
C TYR A 10 1.59 -11.92 -10.66
N GLU A 11 2.13 -11.68 -11.82
CA GLU A 11 3.18 -10.68 -11.97
C GLU A 11 2.66 -9.29 -11.65
N ASN A 12 1.47 -8.96 -12.12
CA ASN A 12 0.87 -7.66 -11.85
C ASN A 12 0.55 -7.50 -10.37
N GLU A 13 0.05 -8.54 -9.76
CA GLU A 13 -0.27 -8.52 -8.34
C GLU A 13 1.00 -8.35 -7.52
N GLN A 14 2.06 -9.07 -7.87
CA GLN A 14 3.32 -8.99 -7.15
C GLN A 14 3.92 -7.59 -7.28
N ARG A 15 3.83 -7.00 -8.46
CA ARG A 15 4.33 -5.64 -8.66
C ARG A 15 3.57 -4.65 -7.79
N ARG A 16 2.27 -4.78 -7.72
CA ARG A 16 1.45 -3.90 -6.90
C ARG A 16 1.83 -4.02 -5.43
N LEU A 17 2.03 -5.25 -4.96
CA LEU A 17 2.43 -5.48 -3.58
C LEU A 17 3.82 -4.93 -3.29
N ASN A 18 4.74 -5.10 -4.23
CA ASN A 18 6.08 -4.54 -4.09
C ASN A 18 6.05 -3.02 -4.02
N ASP A 19 5.27 -2.40 -4.89
CA ASP A 19 5.16 -0.95 -4.92
C ASP A 19 4.60 -0.41 -3.62
N LEU A 20 3.58 -1.07 -3.10
CA LEU A 20 2.98 -0.64 -1.84
C LEU A 20 3.98 -0.78 -0.68
N ALA A 21 4.71 -1.90 -0.65
CA ALA A 21 5.71 -2.11 0.40
C ALA A 21 6.80 -1.04 0.33
N GLN A 22 7.24 -0.69 -0.86
CA GLN A 22 8.25 0.36 -1.03
C GLN A 22 7.71 1.71 -0.60
N LEU A 23 6.47 1.99 -0.93
CA LEU A 23 5.84 3.25 -0.54
C LEU A 23 5.81 3.37 0.98
N ILE A 24 5.39 2.32 1.66
CA ILE A 24 5.32 2.33 3.11
C ILE A 24 6.72 2.50 3.71
N GLY A 25 7.67 1.75 3.21
CA GLY A 25 9.03 1.78 3.75
C GLY A 25 9.77 3.08 3.49
N GLY A 26 9.41 3.79 2.42
CA GLY A 26 10.12 5.00 2.02
C GLY A 26 9.38 6.29 2.28
N CYS A 27 8.26 6.25 2.96
CA CYS A 27 7.44 7.46 3.11
C CYS A 27 7.90 8.38 4.24
N GLY A 28 8.82 7.92 5.08
CA GLY A 28 9.30 8.75 6.19
C GLY A 28 8.34 8.83 7.37
N ILE A 29 7.27 8.06 7.34
CA ILE A 29 6.27 8.02 8.41
C ILE A 29 6.45 6.71 9.17
N THR A 30 6.44 6.76 10.51
CA THR A 30 6.58 5.53 11.27
C THR A 30 5.35 4.63 11.05
N LEU A 31 5.55 3.33 11.22
CA LEU A 31 4.42 2.41 11.07
C LEU A 31 3.33 2.72 12.09
N TYR A 32 3.71 3.11 13.29
CA TYR A 32 2.75 3.45 14.32
C TYR A 32 1.88 4.64 13.90
N GLU A 33 2.53 5.70 13.42
CA GLU A 33 1.81 6.88 12.98
C GLU A 33 0.91 6.55 11.78
N LEU A 34 1.44 5.76 10.85
CA LEU A 34 0.69 5.40 9.66
C LEU A 34 -0.55 4.58 10.03
N SER A 35 -0.41 3.64 10.95
CA SER A 35 -1.55 2.83 11.36
C SER A 35 -2.64 3.69 12.00
N LYS A 36 -2.26 4.63 12.84
CA LYS A 36 -3.22 5.51 13.48
C LYS A 36 -3.83 6.50 12.50
N GLY A 37 -3.00 7.11 11.67
CA GLY A 37 -3.48 8.12 10.73
C GLY A 37 -4.37 7.54 9.66
N ALA A 38 -4.01 6.39 9.13
CA ALA A 38 -4.81 5.74 8.09
C ALA A 38 -5.94 4.91 8.67
N ARG A 39 -6.01 4.77 9.99
CA ARG A 39 -7.04 4.01 10.69
C ARG A 39 -7.07 2.56 10.26
N ILE A 40 -5.91 1.93 10.30
CA ILE A 40 -5.78 0.51 9.99
C ILE A 40 -5.01 -0.17 11.10
N LYS A 41 -5.18 -1.47 11.20
CA LYS A 41 -4.50 -2.23 12.22
C LYS A 41 -3.01 -2.30 11.91
N TYR A 42 -2.20 -2.24 12.96
CA TYR A 42 -0.76 -2.34 12.81
C TYR A 42 -0.38 -3.64 12.11
N ASP A 43 -1.05 -4.75 12.46
CA ASP A 43 -0.78 -6.03 11.83
C ASP A 43 -1.06 -6.00 10.33
N THR A 44 -2.12 -5.30 9.93
CA THR A 44 -2.44 -5.16 8.51
C THR A 44 -1.33 -4.41 7.80
N LEU A 45 -0.80 -3.37 8.45
CA LEU A 45 0.28 -2.59 7.88
C LEU A 45 1.54 -3.44 7.73
N LEU A 46 1.84 -4.28 8.72
CA LEU A 46 2.97 -5.19 8.63
C LEU A 46 2.81 -6.16 7.48
N ARG A 47 1.59 -6.65 7.26
CA ARG A 47 1.33 -7.55 6.13
C ARG A 47 1.65 -6.84 4.81
N ALA A 48 1.20 -5.59 4.68
CA ALA A 48 1.48 -4.83 3.47
C ALA A 48 2.97 -4.62 3.28
N LEU A 49 3.68 -4.34 4.37
CA LEU A 49 5.13 -4.14 4.30
C LEU A 49 5.85 -5.42 3.88
N HIS A 50 5.30 -6.57 4.25
CA HIS A 50 5.87 -7.87 3.89
C HIS A 50 5.32 -8.39 2.57
N LYS A 51 4.70 -7.53 1.78
CA LYS A 51 4.23 -7.84 0.44
C LYS A 51 3.12 -8.88 0.44
N LYS A 52 2.30 -8.89 1.48
CA LYS A 52 1.15 -9.77 1.56
C LYS A 52 -0.10 -9.03 1.15
N PRO A 53 -1.06 -9.72 0.54
CA PRO A 53 -2.28 -9.06 0.05
C PRO A 53 -3.09 -8.43 1.17
N ILE A 54 -3.63 -7.26 0.90
CA ILE A 54 -4.56 -6.58 1.80
C ILE A 54 -5.71 -6.09 0.95
N ARG A 55 -6.78 -5.67 1.61
CA ARG A 55 -7.95 -5.16 0.90
C ARG A 55 -7.60 -3.87 0.16
N SER A 56 -8.20 -3.69 -1.03
CA SER A 56 -7.93 -2.48 -1.80
C SER A 56 -8.38 -1.24 -1.05
N GLU A 57 -9.45 -1.31 -0.29
CA GLU A 57 -9.88 -0.18 0.53
C GLU A 57 -8.80 0.21 1.53
N THR A 58 -8.19 -0.77 2.17
CA THR A 58 -7.11 -0.53 3.12
C THR A 58 -5.90 0.09 2.43
N GLU A 59 -5.58 -0.44 1.27
CA GLU A 59 -4.48 0.07 0.47
C GLU A 59 -4.71 1.54 0.11
N GLU A 60 -5.92 1.89 -0.26
CA GLU A 60 -6.24 3.27 -0.60
C GLU A 60 -6.10 4.19 0.60
N ARG A 61 -6.48 3.73 1.77
CA ARG A 61 -6.32 4.53 2.98
C ARG A 61 -4.85 4.81 3.25
N ILE A 62 -4.01 3.82 3.08
CA ILE A 62 -2.57 3.98 3.28
C ILE A 62 -2.02 5.01 2.30
N LYS A 63 -2.34 4.85 1.03
CA LYS A 63 -1.85 5.75 0.00
C LYS A 63 -2.34 7.18 0.23
N HIS A 64 -3.59 7.32 0.60
CA HIS A 64 -4.17 8.64 0.83
C HIS A 64 -3.45 9.34 1.99
N TYR A 65 -3.27 8.64 3.10
CA TYR A 65 -2.63 9.24 4.25
C TYR A 65 -1.20 9.67 3.94
N ILE A 66 -0.45 8.82 3.25
CA ILE A 66 0.91 9.14 2.87
C ILE A 66 0.95 10.36 1.96
N SER A 67 0.03 10.42 1.01
CA SER A 67 -0.05 11.53 0.08
C SER A 67 -0.32 12.84 0.80
N VAL A 68 -1.29 12.83 1.71
CA VAL A 68 -1.64 14.03 2.47
C VAL A 68 -0.48 14.45 3.36
N LYS A 69 0.12 13.50 4.05
CA LYS A 69 1.19 13.81 4.99
C LYS A 69 2.42 14.37 4.30
N ASN A 70 2.70 13.90 3.10
CA ASN A 70 3.85 14.37 2.34
C ASN A 70 3.54 15.59 1.48
N GLY A 71 2.30 16.06 1.52
CA GLY A 71 1.93 17.27 0.79
C GLY A 71 1.87 17.12 -0.71
N LYS A 72 1.85 15.91 -1.22
CA LYS A 72 1.91 15.72 -2.66
C LYS A 72 0.61 16.07 -3.36
N GLY A 73 -0.49 16.03 -2.65
CA GLY A 73 -1.76 16.39 -3.25
C GLY A 73 -2.02 17.87 -3.30
N ASN A 74 -1.10 18.67 -2.81
CA ASN A 74 -1.31 20.09 -2.66
C ASN A 74 -0.78 20.92 -3.81
N ASN A 75 -0.26 20.28 -4.79
CA ASN A 75 0.30 21.03 -5.93
C ASN A 75 -0.69 21.22 -7.01
#